data_2b0c952a3f96726d8ebf7e31a72171ce
#
_entry.id   2b0c952a3f96726d8ebf7e31a72171ce
#
_cell.length_a   1.000
_cell.length_b   1.000
_cell.length_c   1.000
_cell.angle_alpha   90.00
_cell.angle_beta   90.00
_cell.angle_gamma   90.00
#
_symmetry.space_group_name_H-M   'P 1'
#
loop_
_entity.id
_entity.type
_entity.pdbx_description
1 polymer ?
#
loop_
_entity_poly.entity_id
_entity_poly.type
_entity_poly.pdbx_seq_one_letter_code
_entity_poly.pdbx_strand_id
1 'polypeptide(L)'
;STRVRSSAASDVYKRQVGDFISKGYSIDYVRSFSAVLQQSFRFAVFQKQFITFNPMQYVVMRHKKEETDLFADETATDRDKVKPLSFEMYRKLIEQLGKRSGDAILPVQIAYFTGLRLGEVAGLTWQDINLEEQYLTVRRSIRYNGATHKHEIGPTKWKKIRVVDFGDTLADILRNAKKEQHKNRFQYGELYQRNFYR
;
A
#
# COMPACT_ATOMS: atom_id res chain seq x y z
N SER A 1 37.56 27.05 10.42
CA SER A 1 36.49 27.68 9.63
C SER A 1 35.47 26.69 9.02
N THR A 2 35.78 25.39 8.88
CA THR A 2 34.89 24.37 8.30
C THR A 2 33.68 24.00 9.21
N ARG A 3 33.88 24.11 10.51
CA ARG A 3 32.83 23.73 11.50
C ARG A 3 31.65 24.72 11.53
N VAL A 4 31.88 26.00 11.29
CA VAL A 4 30.83 27.04 11.28
C VAL A 4 29.94 26.92 10.03
N ARG A 5 30.55 26.63 8.86
CA ARG A 5 29.80 26.48 7.61
C ARG A 5 28.89 25.23 7.61
N SER A 6 29.30 24.12 8.28
CA SER A 6 28.50 22.92 8.37
C SER A 6 27.27 23.07 9.28
N SER A 7 27.38 23.89 10.35
CA SER A 7 26.23 24.17 11.24
C SER A 7 25.18 25.04 10.54
N ALA A 8 25.61 26.07 9.82
CA ALA A 8 24.70 26.96 9.08
C ALA A 8 23.88 26.22 8.03
N ALA A 9 24.48 25.31 7.26
CA ALA A 9 23.75 24.50 6.31
C ALA A 9 22.72 23.56 6.98
N SER A 10 23.09 22.94 8.09
CA SER A 10 22.16 22.12 8.87
C SER A 10 20.99 22.92 9.45
N ASP A 11 21.25 24.17 9.86
CA ASP A 11 20.21 25.04 10.43
C ASP A 11 19.20 25.50 9.36
N VAL A 12 19.64 25.70 8.10
CA VAL A 12 18.72 25.96 6.97
C VAL A 12 17.75 24.80 6.78
N TYR A 13 18.23 23.55 6.73
CA TYR A 13 17.37 22.39 6.56
C TYR A 13 16.45 22.12 7.77
N LYS A 14 16.93 22.37 9.00
CA LYS A 14 16.08 22.32 10.20
C LYS A 14 14.92 23.31 10.11
N ARG A 15 15.20 24.53 9.65
CA ARG A 15 14.18 25.57 9.46
C ARG A 15 13.20 25.19 8.39
N GLN A 16 13.66 24.70 7.22
CA GLN A 16 12.78 24.23 6.16
C GLN A 16 11.86 23.08 6.60
N VAL A 17 12.39 22.10 7.34
CA VAL A 17 11.58 21.00 7.90
C VAL A 17 10.53 21.55 8.88
N GLY A 18 10.90 22.51 9.73
CA GLY A 18 9.98 23.22 10.62
C GLY A 18 8.87 23.96 9.87
N ASP A 19 9.21 24.63 8.77
CA ASP A 19 8.27 25.37 7.93
C ASP A 19 7.25 24.44 7.24
N PHE A 20 7.65 23.25 6.82
CA PHE A 20 6.71 22.26 6.28
C PHE A 20 5.71 21.79 7.33
N ILE A 21 6.16 21.56 8.55
CA ILE A 21 5.29 21.18 9.68
C ILE A 21 4.32 22.32 10.02
N SER A 22 4.80 23.55 10.07
CA SER A 22 3.95 24.73 10.35
C SER A 22 2.91 25.02 9.26
N LYS A 23 3.20 24.63 8.02
CA LYS A 23 2.26 24.68 6.88
C LYS A 23 1.23 23.54 6.87
N GLY A 24 1.23 22.68 7.88
CA GLY A 24 0.24 21.59 8.03
C GLY A 24 0.52 20.34 7.20
N TYR A 25 1.72 20.16 6.64
CA TYR A 25 2.08 18.91 5.99
C TYR A 25 2.17 17.77 7.01
N SER A 26 1.72 16.56 6.62
CA SER A 26 1.81 15.41 7.50
C SER A 26 3.26 15.08 7.83
N ILE A 27 3.50 14.57 9.04
CA ILE A 27 4.84 14.17 9.50
C ILE A 27 5.45 13.11 8.58
N ASP A 28 4.65 12.18 8.07
CA ASP A 28 5.11 11.13 7.16
C ASP A 28 5.52 11.68 5.80
N TYR A 29 4.83 12.72 5.31
CA TYR A 29 5.25 13.44 4.10
C TYR A 29 6.61 14.12 4.31
N VAL A 30 6.75 14.85 5.41
CA VAL A 30 8.01 15.54 5.75
C VAL A 30 9.16 14.55 5.95
N ARG A 31 8.91 13.40 6.56
CA ARG A 31 9.89 12.29 6.68
C ARG A 31 10.33 11.75 5.33
N SER A 32 9.38 11.51 4.43
CA SER A 32 9.68 11.00 3.10
C SER A 32 10.55 11.97 2.32
N PHE A 33 10.23 13.27 2.38
CA PHE A 33 11.02 14.33 1.78
C PHE A 33 12.43 14.42 2.39
N SER A 34 12.54 14.41 3.72
CA SER A 34 13.82 14.43 4.43
C SER A 34 14.68 13.21 4.13
N ALA A 35 14.07 12.03 3.96
CA ALA A 35 14.78 10.82 3.58
C ALA A 35 15.40 10.92 2.18
N VAL A 36 14.71 11.52 1.21
CA VAL A 36 15.26 11.77 -0.14
C VAL A 36 16.46 12.70 -0.06
N LEU A 37 16.35 13.81 0.67
CA LEU A 37 17.47 14.75 0.84
C LEU A 37 18.67 14.07 1.53
N GLN A 38 18.42 13.31 2.59
CA GLN A 38 19.48 12.61 3.32
C GLN A 38 20.20 11.58 2.42
N GLN A 39 19.46 10.84 1.60
CA GLN A 39 20.06 9.90 0.65
C GLN A 39 20.85 10.60 -0.45
N SER A 40 20.33 11.71 -0.99
CA SER A 40 21.00 12.50 -2.02
C SER A 40 22.34 13.07 -1.51
N PHE A 41 22.36 13.64 -0.32
CA PHE A 41 23.60 14.15 0.29
C PHE A 41 24.56 13.01 0.66
N ARG A 42 24.05 11.87 1.13
CA ARG A 42 24.86 10.69 1.37
C ARG A 42 25.57 10.21 0.09
N PHE A 43 24.82 10.19 -1.02
CA PHE A 43 25.39 9.87 -2.33
C PHE A 43 26.46 10.88 -2.76
N ALA A 44 26.21 12.18 -2.57
CA ALA A 44 27.15 13.25 -2.91
C ALA A 44 28.44 13.20 -2.06
N VAL A 45 28.35 12.77 -0.79
CA VAL A 45 29.52 12.62 0.08
C VAL A 45 30.32 11.36 -0.26
N PHE A 46 29.68 10.20 -0.27
CA PHE A 46 30.40 8.92 -0.31
C PHE A 46 30.71 8.41 -1.72
N GLN A 47 29.77 8.56 -2.66
CA GLN A 47 29.96 8.00 -3.99
C GLN A 47 30.57 9.01 -4.98
N LYS A 48 30.13 10.26 -4.90
CA LYS A 48 30.59 11.30 -5.85
C LYS A 48 31.65 12.21 -5.28
N GLN A 49 31.82 12.25 -3.96
CA GLN A 49 32.80 13.11 -3.26
C GLN A 49 32.69 14.60 -3.65
N PHE A 50 31.49 15.07 -4.03
CA PHE A 50 31.24 16.46 -4.38
C PHE A 50 31.27 17.38 -3.17
N ILE A 51 30.91 16.84 -2.02
CA ILE A 51 30.88 17.55 -0.74
C ILE A 51 31.52 16.66 0.35
N THR A 52 32.12 17.26 1.32
CA THR A 52 32.83 16.55 2.41
C THR A 52 31.95 16.25 3.60
N PHE A 53 30.76 16.85 3.66
CA PHE A 53 29.87 16.78 4.80
C PHE A 53 28.39 16.70 4.37
N ASN A 54 27.60 15.86 5.05
CA ASN A 54 26.17 15.77 4.84
C ASN A 54 25.42 16.78 5.73
N PRO A 55 24.82 17.85 5.18
CA PRO A 55 24.12 18.87 5.97
C PRO A 55 22.86 18.33 6.67
N MET A 56 22.29 17.21 6.19
CA MET A 56 21.13 16.57 6.82
C MET A 56 21.50 15.66 8.01
N GLN A 57 22.78 15.44 8.31
CA GLN A 57 23.22 14.52 9.36
C GLN A 57 22.70 14.91 10.75
N TYR A 58 22.53 16.20 11.03
CA TYR A 58 22.07 16.72 12.32
C TYR A 58 20.62 17.24 12.29
N VAL A 59 19.89 16.97 11.19
CA VAL A 59 18.48 17.32 11.10
C VAL A 59 17.67 16.21 11.74
N VAL A 60 17.37 16.36 13.03
CA VAL A 60 16.52 15.42 13.76
C VAL A 60 15.09 15.94 13.71
N MET A 61 14.19 15.15 13.12
CA MET A 61 12.76 15.42 13.24
C MET A 61 12.29 15.02 14.63
N ARG A 62 12.15 16.01 15.50
CA ARG A 62 11.50 15.78 16.79
C ARG A 62 10.00 15.57 16.52
N HIS A 63 9.47 14.42 16.86
CA HIS A 63 8.05 14.34 17.15
C HIS A 63 7.76 15.31 18.29
N LYS A 64 6.86 16.31 18.09
CA LYS A 64 6.02 16.61 19.23
C LYS A 64 5.30 15.29 19.55
N LYS A 65 5.72 14.58 20.59
CA LYS A 65 4.76 13.80 21.33
C LYS A 65 3.70 14.84 21.69
N GLU A 66 2.50 14.75 21.10
CA GLU A 66 1.33 15.30 21.74
C GLU A 66 1.50 14.86 23.19
N GLU A 67 1.47 15.80 24.13
CA GLU A 67 1.52 15.51 25.54
C GLU A 67 0.50 14.40 25.71
N THR A 68 1.01 13.18 25.88
CA THR A 68 0.17 12.02 26.11
C THR A 68 -0.46 12.35 27.42
N ASP A 69 -1.75 12.65 27.40
CA ASP A 69 -2.55 12.80 28.58
C ASP A 69 -2.22 11.57 29.42
N LEU A 70 -1.53 11.76 30.54
CA LEU A 70 -1.06 10.66 31.38
C LEU A 70 -2.20 9.77 31.90
N PHE A 71 -3.44 10.18 31.59
CA PHE A 71 -4.70 9.51 31.90
C PHE A 71 -5.47 9.05 30.64
N ALA A 72 -4.92 9.27 29.43
CA ALA A 72 -5.50 8.68 28.23
C ALA A 72 -5.24 7.17 28.25
N ASP A 73 -6.31 6.39 28.10
CA ASP A 73 -6.26 4.93 28.01
C ASP A 73 -5.16 4.51 27.02
N GLU A 74 -4.20 3.70 27.51
CA GLU A 74 -3.05 3.20 26.69
C GLU A 74 -3.48 2.39 25.47
N THR A 75 -4.78 2.17 25.30
CA THR A 75 -5.40 1.46 24.17
C THR A 75 -5.58 2.33 22.91
N ALA A 76 -5.51 3.67 23.03
CA ALA A 76 -5.66 4.58 21.90
C ALA A 76 -4.32 4.78 21.15
N THR A 77 -3.88 3.77 20.41
CA THR A 77 -2.74 3.88 19.52
C THR A 77 -3.17 4.58 18.21
N ASP A 78 -2.21 5.16 17.46
CA ASP A 78 -2.44 5.77 16.12
C ASP A 78 -3.18 4.85 15.12
N ARG A 79 -3.38 3.59 15.46
CA ARG A 79 -4.20 2.61 14.73
C ARG A 79 -5.70 2.95 14.80
N ASP A 80 -6.14 3.69 15.83
CA ASP A 80 -7.55 4.04 16.02
C ASP A 80 -8.04 5.15 15.05
N LYS A 81 -7.11 5.82 14.35
CA LYS A 81 -7.45 6.82 13.33
C LYS A 81 -7.95 6.20 12.03
N VAL A 82 -7.65 4.92 11.77
CA VAL A 82 -8.14 4.19 10.61
C VAL A 82 -9.38 3.41 11.01
N LYS A 83 -10.55 3.98 10.80
CA LYS A 83 -11.81 3.27 11.04
C LYS A 83 -11.94 2.11 10.03
N PRO A 84 -12.11 0.87 10.48
CA PRO A 84 -12.36 -0.24 9.58
C PRO A 84 -13.68 -0.01 8.82
N LEU A 85 -13.75 -0.50 7.59
CA LEU A 85 -14.96 -0.41 6.78
C LEU A 85 -16.08 -1.24 7.45
N SER A 86 -17.14 -0.58 7.90
CA SER A 86 -18.28 -1.28 8.48
C SER A 86 -19.03 -2.09 7.42
N PHE A 87 -19.79 -3.10 7.84
CA PHE A 87 -20.58 -3.91 6.91
C PHE A 87 -21.64 -3.08 6.14
N GLU A 88 -22.21 -2.08 6.77
CA GLU A 88 -23.15 -1.18 6.09
C GLU A 88 -22.46 -0.35 4.99
N MET A 89 -21.26 0.18 5.29
CA MET A 89 -20.49 0.92 4.31
C MET A 89 -20.02 0.01 3.16
N TYR A 90 -19.62 -1.22 3.47
CA TYR A 90 -19.31 -2.24 2.47
C TYR A 90 -20.51 -2.50 1.54
N ARG A 91 -21.71 -2.72 2.08
CA ARG A 91 -22.92 -2.92 1.26
C ARG A 91 -23.19 -1.75 0.32
N LYS A 92 -23.13 -0.52 0.85
CA LYS A 92 -23.27 0.70 0.05
C LYS A 92 -22.21 0.80 -1.05
N LEU A 93 -20.98 0.45 -0.73
CA LEU A 93 -19.88 0.44 -1.70
C LEU A 93 -20.17 -0.55 -2.84
N ILE A 94 -20.56 -1.79 -2.54
CA ILE A 94 -20.88 -2.81 -3.55
C ILE A 94 -22.06 -2.36 -4.43
N GLU A 95 -23.09 -1.77 -3.84
CA GLU A 95 -24.23 -1.23 -4.60
C GLU A 95 -23.81 -0.13 -5.57
N GLN A 96 -22.96 0.80 -5.13
CA GLN A 96 -22.46 1.89 -5.98
C GLN A 96 -21.53 1.38 -7.09
N LEU A 97 -20.69 0.38 -6.79
CA LEU A 97 -19.84 -0.26 -7.79
C LEU A 97 -20.69 -0.98 -8.85
N GLY A 98 -21.79 -1.64 -8.47
CA GLY A 98 -22.70 -2.27 -9.42
C GLY A 98 -23.31 -1.30 -10.43
N LYS A 99 -23.51 -0.04 -10.04
CA LYS A 99 -24.03 1.03 -10.94
C LYS A 99 -22.96 1.61 -11.87
N ARG A 100 -21.67 1.51 -11.54
CA ARG A 100 -20.57 2.18 -12.26
C ARG A 100 -19.67 1.23 -13.02
N SER A 101 -19.21 0.17 -12.36
CA SER A 101 -18.25 -0.78 -12.91
C SER A 101 -18.34 -2.10 -12.17
N GLY A 102 -19.11 -3.04 -12.73
CA GLY A 102 -19.29 -4.38 -12.16
C GLY A 102 -17.99 -5.16 -11.98
N ASP A 103 -16.97 -4.89 -12.80
CA ASP A 103 -15.68 -5.60 -12.78
C ASP A 103 -14.90 -5.42 -11.48
N ALA A 104 -15.11 -4.29 -10.77
CA ALA A 104 -14.45 -4.02 -9.50
C ALA A 104 -15.09 -4.72 -8.30
N ILE A 105 -16.31 -5.27 -8.45
CA ILE A 105 -17.06 -5.86 -7.33
C ILE A 105 -16.30 -7.05 -6.73
N LEU A 106 -15.97 -8.05 -7.54
CA LEU A 106 -15.30 -9.26 -7.06
C LEU A 106 -13.95 -8.98 -6.38
N PRO A 107 -13.04 -8.17 -6.95
CA PRO A 107 -11.80 -7.80 -6.27
C PRO A 107 -12.02 -7.12 -4.92
N VAL A 108 -13.01 -6.22 -4.82
CA VAL A 108 -13.33 -5.52 -3.56
C VAL A 108 -13.90 -6.49 -2.53
N GLN A 109 -14.75 -7.43 -2.94
CA GLN A 109 -15.29 -8.47 -2.05
C GLN A 109 -14.17 -9.36 -1.51
N ILE A 110 -13.26 -9.84 -2.37
CA ILE A 110 -12.11 -10.64 -1.95
C ILE A 110 -11.27 -9.84 -0.94
N ALA A 111 -10.93 -8.58 -1.26
CA ALA A 111 -10.15 -7.74 -0.36
C ALA A 111 -10.84 -7.52 1.00
N TYR A 112 -12.15 -7.31 1.01
CA TYR A 112 -12.92 -7.07 2.23
C TYR A 112 -12.91 -8.28 3.17
N PHE A 113 -13.18 -9.48 2.63
CA PHE A 113 -13.29 -10.71 3.44
C PHE A 113 -11.94 -11.32 3.82
N THR A 114 -10.86 -11.02 3.09
CA THR A 114 -9.55 -11.66 3.31
C THR A 114 -8.46 -10.70 3.81
N GLY A 115 -8.68 -9.40 3.75
CA GLY A 115 -7.66 -8.39 4.08
C GLY A 115 -6.45 -8.37 3.13
N LEU A 116 -6.57 -8.94 1.93
CA LEU A 116 -5.49 -8.95 0.94
C LEU A 116 -5.21 -7.56 0.39
N ARG A 117 -3.93 -7.31 0.07
CA ARG A 117 -3.55 -6.09 -0.63
C ARG A 117 -4.04 -6.12 -2.08
N LEU A 118 -4.32 -4.95 -2.65
CA LEU A 118 -4.81 -4.83 -4.04
C LEU A 118 -3.97 -5.64 -5.05
N GLY A 119 -2.65 -5.53 -4.98
CA GLY A 119 -1.77 -6.28 -5.88
C GLY A 119 -1.79 -7.80 -5.65
N GLU A 120 -2.07 -8.26 -4.45
CA GLU A 120 -2.23 -9.67 -4.12
C GLU A 120 -3.56 -10.20 -4.67
N VAL A 121 -4.65 -9.43 -4.51
CA VAL A 121 -5.96 -9.76 -5.11
C VAL A 121 -5.84 -9.84 -6.63
N ALA A 122 -5.20 -8.86 -7.26
CA ALA A 122 -4.97 -8.86 -8.71
C ALA A 122 -4.11 -10.05 -9.18
N GLY A 123 -3.25 -10.59 -8.30
CA GLY A 123 -2.39 -11.74 -8.58
C GLY A 123 -3.06 -13.11 -8.37
N LEU A 124 -4.28 -13.18 -7.84
CA LEU A 124 -4.97 -14.45 -7.60
C LEU A 124 -5.40 -15.14 -8.90
N THR A 125 -5.32 -16.45 -8.88
CA THR A 125 -5.88 -17.33 -9.93
C THR A 125 -6.76 -18.40 -9.29
N TRP A 126 -7.62 -19.03 -10.06
CA TRP A 126 -8.46 -20.13 -9.57
C TRP A 126 -7.68 -21.32 -9.01
N GLN A 127 -6.42 -21.50 -9.44
CA GLN A 127 -5.53 -22.54 -8.90
C GLN A 127 -5.05 -22.23 -7.49
N ASP A 128 -5.13 -20.97 -7.06
CA ASP A 128 -4.75 -20.57 -5.72
C ASP A 128 -5.91 -20.66 -4.72
N ILE A 129 -7.12 -20.99 -5.17
CA ILE A 129 -8.36 -20.99 -4.37
C ILE A 129 -8.90 -22.41 -4.22
N ASN A 130 -8.96 -22.89 -2.98
CA ASN A 130 -9.66 -24.12 -2.62
C ASN A 130 -11.07 -23.77 -2.08
N LEU A 131 -12.10 -24.04 -2.89
CA LEU A 131 -13.48 -23.73 -2.53
C LEU A 131 -14.12 -24.76 -1.60
N GLU A 132 -13.54 -25.95 -1.48
CA GLU A 132 -14.03 -27.04 -0.62
C GLU A 132 -13.54 -26.84 0.81
N GLU A 133 -12.25 -26.58 0.95
CA GLU A 133 -11.61 -26.31 2.25
C GLU A 133 -11.59 -24.82 2.62
N GLN A 134 -12.14 -23.95 1.77
CA GLN A 134 -12.36 -22.51 1.99
C GLN A 134 -11.09 -21.74 2.36
N TYR A 135 -10.01 -21.98 1.62
CA TYR A 135 -8.79 -21.19 1.75
C TYR A 135 -8.25 -20.71 0.40
N LEU A 136 -7.42 -19.70 0.43
CA LEU A 136 -6.65 -19.25 -0.72
C LEU A 136 -5.16 -19.10 -0.38
N THR A 137 -4.31 -19.31 -1.39
CA THR A 137 -2.87 -19.23 -1.24
C THR A 137 -2.34 -17.97 -1.93
N VAL A 138 -1.76 -17.07 -1.17
CA VAL A 138 -1.17 -15.82 -1.68
C VAL A 138 0.30 -16.06 -2.05
N ARG A 139 0.59 -16.17 -3.35
CA ARG A 139 1.93 -16.50 -3.87
C ARG A 139 2.60 -15.32 -4.57
N ARG A 140 1.80 -14.43 -5.18
CA ARG A 140 2.27 -13.38 -6.08
C ARG A 140 1.52 -12.08 -5.86
N SER A 141 2.06 -11.02 -6.42
CA SER A 141 1.44 -9.70 -6.41
C SER A 141 1.68 -9.03 -7.75
N ILE A 142 0.67 -8.34 -8.28
CA ILE A 142 0.80 -7.53 -9.47
C ILE A 142 1.08 -6.10 -9.08
N ARG A 143 2.02 -5.48 -9.77
CA ARG A 143 2.42 -4.09 -9.58
C ARG A 143 2.43 -3.37 -10.90
N TYR A 144 2.02 -2.12 -10.90
CA TYR A 144 2.23 -1.25 -12.04
C TYR A 144 3.66 -0.70 -11.99
N ASN A 145 4.41 -0.90 -13.07
CA ASN A 145 5.74 -0.34 -13.24
C ASN A 145 5.62 0.97 -14.03
N GLY A 146 5.82 2.11 -13.36
CA GLY A 146 5.73 3.44 -13.97
C GLY A 146 6.78 3.72 -15.05
N ALA A 147 7.92 3.01 -15.04
CA ALA A 147 8.97 3.18 -16.05
C ALA A 147 8.65 2.46 -17.36
N THR A 148 8.05 1.27 -17.27
CA THR A 148 7.67 0.45 -18.42
C THR A 148 6.22 0.62 -18.85
N HIS A 149 5.41 1.35 -18.05
CA HIS A 149 3.96 1.48 -18.19
C HIS A 149 3.21 0.13 -18.30
N LYS A 150 3.72 -0.91 -17.65
CA LYS A 150 3.17 -2.26 -17.70
C LYS A 150 2.88 -2.79 -16.31
N HIS A 151 1.92 -3.72 -16.24
CA HIS A 151 1.70 -4.51 -15.05
C HIS A 151 2.70 -5.67 -15.00
N GLU A 152 3.40 -5.81 -13.90
CA GLU A 152 4.42 -6.84 -13.68
C GLU A 152 3.98 -7.78 -12.55
N ILE A 153 4.12 -9.08 -12.80
CA ILE A 153 3.90 -10.10 -11.79
C ILE A 153 5.19 -10.29 -11.01
N GLY A 154 5.10 -10.20 -9.70
CA GLY A 154 6.23 -10.39 -8.81
C GLY A 154 5.85 -11.14 -7.54
N PRO A 155 6.84 -11.45 -6.69
CA PRO A 155 6.57 -12.03 -5.39
C PRO A 155 5.82 -11.04 -4.48
N THR A 156 5.21 -11.55 -3.41
CA THR A 156 4.63 -10.72 -2.35
C THR A 156 5.70 -9.82 -1.71
N LYS A 157 5.30 -8.75 -1.02
CA LYS A 157 6.23 -7.75 -0.42
C LYS A 157 7.38 -8.37 0.39
N TRP A 158 7.14 -9.50 1.04
CA TRP A 158 8.15 -10.20 1.87
C TRP A 158 8.61 -11.53 1.26
N LYS A 159 8.29 -11.81 -0.01
CA LYS A 159 8.56 -13.08 -0.71
C LYS A 159 8.02 -14.31 0.05
N LYS A 160 7.02 -14.13 0.92
CA LYS A 160 6.41 -15.20 1.70
C LYS A 160 5.11 -15.63 1.05
N ILE A 161 4.96 -16.93 0.89
CA ILE A 161 3.69 -17.58 0.54
C ILE A 161 2.90 -17.74 1.84
N ARG A 162 1.62 -17.42 1.81
CA ARG A 162 0.72 -17.63 2.94
C ARG A 162 -0.64 -18.13 2.50
N VAL A 163 -1.27 -18.88 3.37
CA VAL A 163 -2.65 -19.32 3.25
C VAL A 163 -3.52 -18.34 4.03
N VAL A 164 -4.69 -18.07 3.52
CA VAL A 164 -5.72 -17.24 4.15
C VAL A 164 -7.04 -17.98 4.03
N ASP A 165 -7.64 -18.29 5.16
CA ASP A 165 -8.96 -18.92 5.22
C ASP A 165 -10.06 -17.89 4.99
N PHE A 166 -11.20 -18.35 4.48
CA PHE A 166 -12.37 -17.51 4.27
C PHE A 166 -13.66 -18.26 4.59
N GLY A 167 -14.71 -17.54 4.93
CA GLY A 167 -16.00 -18.12 5.31
C GLY A 167 -16.95 -18.37 4.13
N ASP A 168 -18.10 -18.96 4.44
CA ASP A 168 -19.14 -19.37 3.47
C ASP A 168 -19.58 -18.24 2.54
N THR A 169 -19.72 -17.03 3.07
CA THR A 169 -20.14 -15.87 2.27
C THR A 169 -19.22 -15.62 1.09
N LEU A 170 -17.90 -15.64 1.31
CA LEU A 170 -16.94 -15.47 0.23
C LEU A 170 -16.88 -16.72 -0.66
N ALA A 171 -17.04 -17.91 -0.09
CA ALA A 171 -17.10 -19.14 -0.87
C ALA A 171 -18.25 -19.11 -1.90
N ASP A 172 -19.43 -18.66 -1.50
CA ASP A 172 -20.59 -18.53 -2.41
C ASP A 172 -20.37 -17.46 -3.48
N ILE A 173 -19.79 -16.32 -3.11
CA ILE A 173 -19.41 -15.28 -4.08
C ILE A 173 -18.43 -15.84 -5.12
N LEU A 174 -17.40 -16.55 -4.69
CA LEU A 174 -16.40 -17.15 -5.57
C LEU A 174 -16.98 -18.25 -6.45
N ARG A 175 -17.86 -19.11 -5.92
CA ARG A 175 -18.56 -20.13 -6.73
C ARG A 175 -19.40 -19.50 -7.83
N ASN A 176 -20.15 -18.43 -7.51
CA ASN A 176 -20.94 -17.70 -8.49
C ASN A 176 -20.07 -17.01 -9.54
N ALA A 177 -18.98 -16.34 -9.13
CA ALA A 177 -18.04 -15.71 -10.04
C ALA A 177 -17.39 -16.74 -10.98
N LYS A 178 -17.04 -17.94 -10.50
CA LYS A 178 -16.48 -19.02 -11.32
C LYS A 178 -17.49 -19.52 -12.35
N LYS A 179 -18.76 -19.68 -11.96
CA LYS A 179 -19.85 -20.06 -12.89
C LYS A 179 -20.04 -19.01 -13.96
N GLU A 180 -20.10 -17.72 -13.58
CA GLU A 180 -20.29 -16.63 -14.53
C GLU A 180 -19.09 -16.50 -15.49
N GLN A 181 -17.88 -16.69 -15.00
CA GLN A 181 -16.69 -16.72 -15.85
C GLN A 181 -16.74 -17.88 -16.86
N HIS A 182 -17.19 -19.08 -16.45
CA HIS A 182 -17.37 -20.19 -17.36
C HIS A 182 -18.42 -19.90 -18.44
N LYS A 183 -19.54 -19.30 -18.06
CA LYS A 183 -20.59 -18.89 -18.97
C LYS A 183 -20.09 -17.87 -20.00
N ASN A 184 -19.38 -16.83 -19.54
CA ASN A 184 -18.78 -15.83 -20.39
C ASN A 184 -17.76 -16.45 -21.36
N ARG A 185 -16.91 -17.36 -20.87
CA ARG A 185 -15.96 -18.08 -21.72
C ARG A 185 -16.65 -18.89 -22.80
N PHE A 186 -17.77 -19.53 -22.50
CA PHE A 186 -18.56 -20.30 -23.46
C PHE A 186 -19.25 -19.37 -24.48
N GLN A 187 -19.80 -18.25 -24.00
CA GLN A 187 -20.53 -17.28 -24.82
C GLN A 187 -19.61 -16.55 -25.80
N TYR A 188 -18.42 -16.13 -25.38
CA TYR A 188 -17.49 -15.35 -26.18
C TYR A 188 -16.47 -16.19 -26.95
N GLY A 189 -16.34 -17.51 -26.65
CA GLY A 189 -15.46 -18.42 -27.37
C GLY A 189 -14.03 -17.93 -27.53
N GLU A 190 -13.58 -17.77 -28.77
CA GLU A 190 -12.24 -17.30 -29.11
C GLU A 190 -11.98 -15.81 -28.76
N LEU A 191 -13.02 -15.00 -28.68
CA LEU A 191 -12.94 -13.60 -28.26
C LEU A 191 -12.67 -13.44 -26.77
N TYR A 192 -12.88 -14.51 -25.96
CA TYR A 192 -12.61 -14.46 -24.55
C TYR A 192 -11.10 -14.45 -24.27
N GLN A 193 -10.62 -13.29 -23.77
CA GLN A 193 -9.20 -13.14 -23.42
C GLN A 193 -8.89 -13.90 -22.12
N ARG A 194 -8.05 -14.94 -22.23
CA ARG A 194 -7.62 -15.75 -21.09
C ARG A 194 -6.52 -15.11 -20.24
N ASN A 195 -5.79 -14.16 -20.82
CA ASN A 195 -4.62 -13.55 -20.18
C ASN A 195 -4.89 -12.07 -19.93
N PHE A 196 -5.19 -11.73 -18.69
CA PHE A 196 -5.32 -10.34 -18.22
C PHE A 196 -4.01 -9.55 -18.25
N TYR A 197 -2.87 -10.20 -18.50
CA TYR A 197 -1.53 -9.67 -18.24
C TYR A 197 -0.67 -9.56 -19.50
N ARG A 198 -1.25 -9.12 -20.56
CA ARG A 198 -0.43 -8.66 -21.69
C ARG A 198 -0.25 -7.18 -21.70
#